data_1aca668012fa1dc3b96f3f8f83140324
#
_entry.id   1aca668012fa1dc3b96f3f8f83140324
#
_cell.length_a   1.000
_cell.length_b   1.000
_cell.length_c   1.000
_cell.angle_alpha   90.00
_cell.angle_beta   90.00
_cell.angle_gamma   90.00
#
_symmetry.space_group_name_H-M   'P 1'
#
loop_
_entity.id
_entity.type
_entity.pdbx_description
1 polymer ?
#
loop_
_entity_poly.entity_id
_entity_poly.type
_entity_poly.pdbx_seq_one_letter_code
_entity_poly.pdbx_strand_id
1 'polypeptide(L)'
;MKTDAIQTLAAKLNSLSVDNFWDVGKFVVEKILPFAKSNKLSEDELYKVLSSYPGFKFQPTLLKQCQMYFTYYPDLKKRKLPESFYFELSAKVSDDEKRAYYEKATIQNKWTIAELRKKIREDSLTERESERTKFGFDLRATNVWNFEVPDPRFGKSGYKGRVAGQVIANAIYYYTEPGASIINPFAGDGTLGDVIDKISHFGDRHYKMFDPMPSDERITQNNIFLTGIPEGANTADYVFINLPHEFYSGTEDIVVALSNFKMKFKTVFRETHRILKLKGKVTVVVAAQIGEAGIADNPYEVERIYSDANYKTVGKVFLPERSTRKFNYFERKPLVSEMTEMLTFQKQAE
;
A
#
# COMPACT_ATOMS: atom_id res chain seq x y z
N MET A 1 2.68 -27.29 -38.80
CA MET A 1 1.56 -27.93 -38.08
C MET A 1 0.95 -27.09 -36.95
N LYS A 2 1.70 -26.64 -35.92
CA LYS A 2 1.09 -25.80 -34.87
C LYS A 2 0.65 -24.43 -35.40
N THR A 3 1.46 -23.80 -36.24
CA THR A 3 1.19 -22.48 -36.83
C THR A 3 -0.06 -22.48 -37.70
N ASP A 4 -0.26 -23.50 -38.53
CA ASP A 4 -1.44 -23.63 -39.43
C ASP A 4 -2.75 -23.81 -38.64
N ALA A 5 -2.70 -24.57 -37.53
CA ALA A 5 -3.84 -24.76 -36.65
C ALA A 5 -4.26 -23.46 -35.94
N ILE A 6 -3.28 -22.68 -35.45
CA ILE A 6 -3.53 -21.36 -34.81
C ILE A 6 -4.09 -20.37 -35.84
N GLN A 7 -3.54 -20.37 -37.07
CA GLN A 7 -4.05 -19.54 -38.17
C GLN A 7 -5.50 -19.89 -38.52
N THR A 8 -5.85 -21.18 -38.54
CA THR A 8 -7.22 -21.64 -38.74
C THR A 8 -8.16 -21.18 -37.63
N LEU A 9 -7.71 -21.23 -36.36
CA LEU A 9 -8.49 -20.73 -35.23
C LEU A 9 -8.70 -19.22 -35.32
N ALA A 10 -7.64 -18.45 -35.64
CA ALA A 10 -7.72 -17.02 -35.83
C ALA A 10 -8.69 -16.63 -36.96
N ALA A 11 -8.63 -17.31 -38.11
CA ALA A 11 -9.53 -17.07 -39.23
C ALA A 11 -11.00 -17.33 -38.86
N LYS A 12 -11.27 -18.46 -38.19
CA LYS A 12 -12.62 -18.81 -37.73
C LYS A 12 -13.16 -17.81 -36.71
N LEU A 13 -12.32 -17.39 -35.75
CA LEU A 13 -12.71 -16.39 -34.77
C LEU A 13 -13.01 -15.05 -35.45
N ASN A 14 -12.16 -14.62 -36.41
CA ASN A 14 -12.37 -13.40 -37.18
C ASN A 14 -13.65 -13.43 -38.07
N SER A 15 -14.20 -14.60 -38.37
CA SER A 15 -15.47 -14.70 -39.10
C SER A 15 -16.69 -14.39 -38.21
N LEU A 16 -16.53 -14.39 -36.89
CA LEU A 16 -17.59 -14.02 -35.96
C LEU A 16 -17.76 -12.49 -35.92
N SER A 17 -18.98 -12.04 -35.62
CA SER A 17 -19.24 -10.62 -35.36
C SER A 17 -18.58 -10.20 -34.06
N VAL A 18 -17.91 -9.04 -34.06
CA VAL A 18 -17.28 -8.46 -32.88
C VAL A 18 -18.32 -8.10 -31.82
N ASP A 19 -19.55 -7.83 -32.22
CA ASP A 19 -20.65 -7.44 -31.33
C ASP A 19 -21.40 -8.65 -30.75
N ASN A 20 -21.13 -9.87 -31.22
CA ASN A 20 -21.70 -11.08 -30.65
C ASN A 20 -20.77 -11.74 -29.65
N PHE A 21 -20.73 -11.15 -28.46
CA PHE A 21 -19.84 -11.56 -27.39
C PHE A 21 -20.05 -12.99 -26.90
N TRP A 22 -21.28 -13.48 -26.97
CA TRP A 22 -21.61 -14.83 -26.54
C TRP A 22 -21.05 -15.89 -27.47
N ASP A 23 -21.24 -15.75 -28.81
CA ASP A 23 -20.70 -16.68 -29.81
C ASP A 23 -19.15 -16.67 -29.79
N VAL A 24 -18.56 -15.49 -29.63
CA VAL A 24 -17.10 -15.36 -29.43
C VAL A 24 -16.66 -16.12 -28.18
N GLY A 25 -17.33 -15.94 -27.06
CA GLY A 25 -17.04 -16.63 -25.80
C GLY A 25 -17.22 -18.15 -25.91
N LYS A 26 -18.29 -18.59 -26.57
CA LYS A 26 -18.54 -20.01 -26.88
C LYS A 26 -17.40 -20.61 -27.68
N PHE A 27 -16.99 -19.95 -28.76
CA PHE A 27 -15.87 -20.41 -29.57
C PHE A 27 -14.57 -20.49 -28.80
N VAL A 28 -14.31 -19.51 -27.94
CA VAL A 28 -13.14 -19.51 -27.05
C VAL A 28 -13.16 -20.73 -26.12
N VAL A 29 -14.26 -20.97 -25.42
CA VAL A 29 -14.36 -22.05 -24.43
C VAL A 29 -14.35 -23.44 -25.12
N GLU A 30 -15.06 -23.60 -26.23
CA GLU A 30 -15.21 -24.90 -26.90
C GLU A 30 -14.05 -25.26 -27.85
N LYS A 31 -13.31 -24.31 -28.37
CA LYS A 31 -12.27 -24.53 -29.38
C LYS A 31 -10.89 -24.04 -28.98
N ILE A 32 -10.77 -22.80 -28.47
CA ILE A 32 -9.48 -22.18 -28.18
C ILE A 32 -8.86 -22.76 -26.91
N LEU A 33 -9.61 -22.85 -25.81
CA LEU A 33 -9.09 -23.37 -24.53
C LEU A 33 -8.69 -24.87 -24.62
N PRO A 34 -9.47 -25.78 -25.25
CA PRO A 34 -9.02 -27.14 -25.45
C PRO A 34 -7.74 -27.25 -26.29
N PHE A 35 -7.61 -26.39 -27.32
CA PHE A 35 -6.39 -26.34 -28.12
C PHE A 35 -5.18 -25.86 -27.27
N ALA A 36 -5.34 -24.82 -26.44
CA ALA A 36 -4.30 -24.37 -25.54
C ALA A 36 -3.83 -25.49 -24.61
N LYS A 37 -4.78 -26.16 -23.94
CA LYS A 37 -4.53 -27.29 -23.05
C LYS A 37 -3.77 -28.42 -23.72
N SER A 38 -4.21 -28.84 -24.93
CA SER A 38 -3.59 -29.93 -25.69
C SER A 38 -2.15 -29.59 -26.14
N ASN A 39 -1.83 -28.30 -26.29
CA ASN A 39 -0.52 -27.83 -26.74
C ASN A 39 0.35 -27.30 -25.62
N LYS A 40 -0.07 -27.45 -24.35
CA LYS A 40 0.66 -26.93 -23.14
C LYS A 40 0.96 -25.43 -23.21
N LEU A 41 0.03 -24.63 -23.74
CA LEU A 41 0.07 -23.19 -23.77
C LEU A 41 -0.84 -22.65 -22.66
N SER A 42 -0.43 -21.55 -22.05
CA SER A 42 -1.34 -20.78 -21.20
C SER A 42 -2.36 -20.01 -22.05
N GLU A 43 -3.50 -19.68 -21.46
CA GLU A 43 -4.54 -18.90 -22.13
C GLU A 43 -4.00 -17.54 -22.62
N ASP A 44 -3.25 -16.86 -21.76
CA ASP A 44 -2.69 -15.54 -22.06
C ASP A 44 -1.66 -15.59 -23.21
N GLU A 45 -0.85 -16.64 -23.28
CA GLU A 45 0.09 -16.85 -24.39
C GLU A 45 -0.67 -17.08 -25.70
N LEU A 46 -1.71 -17.93 -25.68
CA LEU A 46 -2.48 -18.19 -26.89
C LEU A 46 -3.24 -16.95 -27.35
N TYR A 47 -3.84 -16.17 -26.43
CA TYR A 47 -4.52 -14.92 -26.81
C TYR A 47 -3.56 -13.89 -27.40
N LYS A 48 -2.34 -13.77 -26.87
CA LYS A 48 -1.29 -12.92 -27.46
C LYS A 48 -0.91 -13.38 -28.86
N VAL A 49 -0.70 -14.68 -29.05
CA VAL A 49 -0.37 -15.25 -30.37
C VAL A 49 -1.50 -15.01 -31.36
N LEU A 50 -2.75 -15.26 -30.99
CA LEU A 50 -3.91 -14.98 -31.85
C LEU A 50 -3.99 -13.50 -32.25
N SER A 51 -3.76 -12.61 -31.28
CA SER A 51 -3.82 -11.16 -31.51
C SER A 51 -2.66 -10.61 -32.36
N SER A 52 -1.57 -11.38 -32.54
CA SER A 52 -0.44 -11.00 -33.41
C SER A 52 -0.69 -11.29 -34.89
N TYR A 53 -1.75 -12.02 -35.24
CA TYR A 53 -2.05 -12.28 -36.65
C TYR A 53 -2.57 -11.04 -37.39
N PRO A 54 -2.08 -10.76 -38.58
CA PRO A 54 -2.52 -9.61 -39.36
C PRO A 54 -4.03 -9.59 -39.58
N GLY A 55 -4.69 -8.48 -39.28
CA GLY A 55 -6.14 -8.32 -39.44
C GLY A 55 -6.99 -9.02 -38.37
N PHE A 56 -6.39 -9.48 -37.27
CA PHE A 56 -7.12 -10.05 -36.17
C PHE A 56 -7.93 -8.96 -35.43
N LYS A 57 -9.22 -9.18 -35.22
CA LYS A 57 -10.17 -8.14 -34.77
C LYS A 57 -10.31 -8.06 -33.25
N PHE A 58 -9.87 -9.08 -32.49
CA PHE A 58 -10.15 -9.18 -31.07
C PHE A 58 -8.90 -8.91 -30.23
N GLN A 59 -9.04 -8.04 -29.24
CA GLN A 59 -8.00 -7.84 -28.24
C GLN A 59 -8.02 -8.96 -27.18
N PRO A 60 -6.89 -9.35 -26.58
CA PRO A 60 -6.82 -10.39 -25.54
C PRO A 60 -7.81 -10.17 -24.39
N THR A 61 -7.95 -8.92 -23.94
CA THR A 61 -8.89 -8.54 -22.88
C THR A 61 -10.35 -8.81 -23.26
N LEU A 62 -10.72 -8.53 -24.51
CA LEU A 62 -12.08 -8.79 -25.01
C LEU A 62 -12.34 -10.30 -25.08
N LEU A 63 -11.39 -11.10 -25.56
CA LEU A 63 -11.52 -12.55 -25.61
C LEU A 63 -11.76 -13.14 -24.22
N LYS A 64 -11.02 -12.65 -23.22
CA LYS A 64 -11.17 -13.06 -21.82
C LYS A 64 -12.54 -12.69 -21.25
N GLN A 65 -13.02 -11.49 -21.55
CA GLN A 65 -14.37 -11.05 -21.16
C GLN A 65 -15.47 -11.89 -21.82
N CYS A 66 -15.36 -12.19 -23.12
CA CYS A 66 -16.28 -13.06 -23.82
C CYS A 66 -16.26 -14.48 -23.26
N GLN A 67 -15.09 -15.01 -22.94
CA GLN A 67 -14.93 -16.32 -22.29
C GLN A 67 -15.70 -16.35 -20.95
N MET A 68 -15.49 -15.36 -20.08
CA MET A 68 -16.20 -15.26 -18.80
C MET A 68 -17.70 -15.15 -18.99
N TYR A 69 -18.13 -14.37 -19.97
CA TYR A 69 -19.53 -14.19 -20.30
C TYR A 69 -20.20 -15.51 -20.68
N PHE A 70 -19.64 -16.30 -21.61
CA PHE A 70 -20.15 -17.60 -21.94
C PHE A 70 -20.10 -18.59 -20.77
N THR A 71 -19.03 -18.58 -20.01
CA THR A 71 -18.85 -19.47 -18.86
C THR A 71 -19.92 -19.25 -17.79
N TYR A 72 -20.23 -18.00 -17.46
CA TYR A 72 -21.21 -17.68 -16.42
C TYR A 72 -22.68 -17.71 -16.92
N TYR A 73 -22.91 -17.46 -18.21
CA TYR A 73 -24.23 -17.38 -18.80
C TYR A 73 -24.35 -18.25 -20.10
N PRO A 74 -24.17 -19.56 -19.97
CA PRO A 74 -24.20 -20.46 -21.16
C PRO A 74 -25.59 -20.60 -21.78
N ASP A 75 -26.65 -20.36 -21.02
CA ASP A 75 -28.05 -20.55 -21.50
C ASP A 75 -28.71 -19.20 -21.80
N LEU A 76 -28.85 -18.89 -23.09
CA LEU A 76 -29.50 -17.67 -23.57
C LEU A 76 -30.97 -17.55 -23.15
N LYS A 77 -31.67 -18.69 -22.99
CA LYS A 77 -33.10 -18.70 -22.66
C LYS A 77 -33.42 -18.26 -21.24
N LYS A 78 -32.45 -18.33 -20.36
CA LYS A 78 -32.62 -17.92 -18.96
C LYS A 78 -32.43 -16.43 -18.72
N ARG A 79 -32.02 -15.66 -19.72
CA ARG A 79 -31.74 -14.24 -19.61
C ARG A 79 -33.03 -13.43 -19.58
N LYS A 80 -33.07 -12.46 -18.65
CA LYS A 80 -34.21 -11.55 -18.47
C LYS A 80 -33.86 -10.09 -18.79
N LEU A 81 -32.56 -9.79 -18.97
CA LEU A 81 -32.03 -8.49 -19.32
C LEU A 81 -31.37 -8.52 -20.71
N PRO A 82 -31.16 -7.39 -21.38
CA PRO A 82 -30.36 -7.29 -22.58
C PRO A 82 -28.93 -7.84 -22.38
N GLU A 83 -28.33 -8.32 -23.47
CA GLU A 83 -27.02 -8.96 -23.48
C GLU A 83 -25.91 -8.14 -22.81
N SER A 84 -25.93 -6.83 -23.05
CA SER A 84 -24.94 -5.90 -22.50
C SER A 84 -24.84 -5.91 -20.96
N PHE A 85 -25.96 -6.21 -20.28
CA PHE A 85 -25.97 -6.32 -18.82
C PHE A 85 -25.23 -7.57 -18.34
N TYR A 86 -25.47 -8.70 -18.99
CA TYR A 86 -24.80 -9.95 -18.64
C TYR A 86 -23.31 -9.92 -18.97
N PHE A 87 -22.95 -9.28 -20.07
CA PHE A 87 -21.55 -9.05 -20.43
C PHE A 87 -20.84 -8.19 -19.36
N GLU A 88 -21.48 -7.09 -18.90
CA GLU A 88 -20.94 -6.24 -17.85
C GLU A 88 -20.83 -6.99 -16.51
N LEU A 89 -21.86 -7.73 -16.11
CA LEU A 89 -21.85 -8.53 -14.89
C LEU A 89 -20.74 -9.57 -14.90
N SER A 90 -20.56 -10.30 -16.00
CA SER A 90 -19.51 -11.30 -16.13
C SER A 90 -18.11 -10.71 -16.07
N ALA A 91 -17.92 -9.50 -16.61
CA ALA A 91 -16.64 -8.82 -16.64
C ALA A 91 -16.25 -8.18 -15.29
N LYS A 92 -17.22 -7.85 -14.44
CA LYS A 92 -16.99 -7.06 -13.21
C LYS A 92 -17.25 -7.82 -11.91
N VAL A 93 -18.03 -8.90 -11.95
CA VAL A 93 -18.47 -9.61 -10.75
C VAL A 93 -18.15 -11.10 -10.90
N SER A 94 -17.12 -11.56 -10.19
CA SER A 94 -16.70 -12.97 -10.24
C SER A 94 -17.56 -13.91 -9.39
N ASP A 95 -18.23 -13.38 -8.35
CA ASP A 95 -19.05 -14.13 -7.42
C ASP A 95 -20.46 -14.37 -7.97
N ASP A 96 -20.94 -15.63 -7.90
CA ASP A 96 -22.23 -16.05 -8.47
C ASP A 96 -23.42 -15.46 -7.74
N GLU A 97 -23.36 -15.37 -6.40
CA GLU A 97 -24.46 -14.83 -5.58
C GLU A 97 -24.59 -13.32 -5.81
N LYS A 98 -23.47 -12.62 -5.91
CA LYS A 98 -23.47 -11.19 -6.24
C LYS A 98 -23.98 -10.93 -7.65
N ARG A 99 -23.62 -11.76 -8.64
CA ARG A 99 -24.19 -11.63 -9.99
C ARG A 99 -25.70 -11.79 -9.99
N ALA A 100 -26.20 -12.81 -9.29
CA ALA A 100 -27.65 -13.04 -9.14
C ALA A 100 -28.35 -11.87 -8.41
N TYR A 101 -27.71 -11.33 -7.39
CA TYR A 101 -28.19 -10.13 -6.70
C TYR A 101 -28.31 -8.92 -7.63
N TYR A 102 -27.26 -8.60 -8.40
CA TYR A 102 -27.29 -7.46 -9.32
C TYR A 102 -28.28 -7.65 -10.47
N GLU A 103 -28.43 -8.86 -10.99
CA GLU A 103 -29.45 -9.17 -11.99
C GLU A 103 -30.85 -8.90 -11.45
N LYS A 104 -31.17 -9.43 -10.26
CA LYS A 104 -32.46 -9.22 -9.61
C LYS A 104 -32.70 -7.74 -9.30
N ALA A 105 -31.73 -7.06 -8.72
CA ALA A 105 -31.84 -5.63 -8.38
C ALA A 105 -32.00 -4.77 -9.63
N THR A 106 -31.30 -5.08 -10.73
CA THR A 106 -31.44 -4.37 -12.00
C THR A 106 -32.85 -4.51 -12.56
N ILE A 107 -33.45 -5.70 -12.53
CA ILE A 107 -34.83 -5.95 -12.96
C ILE A 107 -35.82 -5.18 -12.10
N GLN A 108 -35.67 -5.28 -10.76
CA GLN A 108 -36.60 -4.65 -9.81
C GLN A 108 -36.58 -3.12 -9.90
N ASN A 109 -35.39 -2.54 -9.99
CA ASN A 109 -35.20 -1.08 -9.98
C ASN A 109 -35.13 -0.49 -11.39
N LYS A 110 -35.22 -1.31 -12.45
CA LYS A 110 -35.14 -0.91 -13.85
C LYS A 110 -33.85 -0.10 -14.15
N TRP A 111 -32.74 -0.52 -13.57
CA TRP A 111 -31.47 0.18 -13.78
C TRP A 111 -31.03 0.15 -15.23
N THR A 112 -30.51 1.28 -15.68
CA THR A 112 -29.71 1.37 -16.91
C THR A 112 -28.35 0.69 -16.70
N ILE A 113 -27.65 0.41 -17.77
CA ILE A 113 -26.28 -0.17 -17.67
C ILE A 113 -25.31 0.77 -16.94
N ALA A 114 -25.52 2.08 -17.06
CA ALA A 114 -24.72 3.09 -16.36
C ALA A 114 -24.96 3.04 -14.83
N GLU A 115 -26.22 2.90 -14.42
CA GLU A 115 -26.59 2.75 -13.02
C GLU A 115 -26.08 1.44 -12.42
N LEU A 116 -26.18 0.33 -13.18
CA LEU A 116 -25.60 -0.94 -12.77
C LEU A 116 -24.08 -0.82 -12.55
N ARG A 117 -23.34 -0.22 -13.48
CA ARG A 117 -21.90 0.03 -13.36
C ARG A 117 -21.57 0.87 -12.15
N LYS A 118 -22.33 1.94 -11.91
CA LYS A 118 -22.16 2.81 -10.75
C LYS A 118 -22.36 2.02 -9.46
N LYS A 119 -23.42 1.22 -9.38
CA LYS A 119 -23.74 0.43 -8.19
C LYS A 119 -22.67 -0.64 -7.87
N ILE A 120 -22.22 -1.40 -8.89
CA ILE A 120 -21.13 -2.37 -8.72
C ILE A 120 -19.86 -1.67 -8.20
N ARG A 121 -19.54 -0.50 -8.71
CA ARG A 121 -18.38 0.28 -8.28
C ARG A 121 -18.50 0.76 -6.84
N GLU A 122 -19.65 1.30 -6.45
CA GLU A 122 -19.92 1.78 -5.09
C GLU A 122 -19.82 0.65 -4.07
N ASP A 123 -20.47 -0.49 -4.35
CA ASP A 123 -20.44 -1.64 -3.45
C ASP A 123 -19.01 -2.23 -3.33
N SER A 124 -18.25 -2.27 -4.43
CA SER A 124 -16.84 -2.69 -4.40
C SER A 124 -15.96 -1.74 -3.59
N LEU A 125 -16.21 -0.44 -3.59
CA LEU A 125 -15.49 0.53 -2.76
C LEU A 125 -15.84 0.33 -1.28
N THR A 126 -17.11 0.16 -0.95
CA THR A 126 -17.57 -0.09 0.42
C THR A 126 -16.98 -1.38 1.00
N GLU A 127 -16.92 -2.45 0.21
CA GLU A 127 -16.28 -3.70 0.62
C GLU A 127 -14.78 -3.52 0.89
N ARG A 128 -14.07 -2.81 0.02
CA ARG A 128 -12.64 -2.51 0.23
C ARG A 128 -12.40 -1.67 1.47
N GLU A 129 -13.25 -0.69 1.75
CA GLU A 129 -13.18 0.10 2.97
C GLU A 129 -13.44 -0.75 4.22
N SER A 130 -14.43 -1.62 4.18
CA SER A 130 -14.72 -2.58 5.26
C SER A 130 -13.54 -3.52 5.51
N GLU A 131 -12.94 -4.09 4.45
CA GLU A 131 -11.75 -4.93 4.57
C GLU A 131 -10.54 -4.17 5.15
N ARG A 132 -10.34 -2.91 4.75
CA ARG A 132 -9.25 -2.08 5.25
C ARG A 132 -9.39 -1.74 6.74
N THR A 133 -10.62 -1.68 7.25
CA THR A 133 -10.90 -1.28 8.63
C THR A 133 -11.23 -2.44 9.58
N LYS A 134 -11.25 -3.68 9.08
CA LYS A 134 -11.64 -4.85 9.88
C LYS A 134 -10.81 -5.08 11.15
N PHE A 135 -9.57 -4.58 11.21
CA PHE A 135 -8.70 -4.63 12.38
C PHE A 135 -8.83 -3.41 13.30
N GLY A 136 -9.80 -2.54 13.07
CA GLY A 136 -10.00 -1.32 13.83
C GLY A 136 -9.17 -0.12 13.37
N PHE A 137 -8.49 -0.23 12.24
CA PHE A 137 -7.75 0.86 11.59
C PHE A 137 -7.72 0.70 10.07
N ASP A 138 -7.37 1.78 9.35
CA ASP A 138 -7.28 1.80 7.90
C ASP A 138 -5.95 1.17 7.42
N LEU A 139 -5.98 -0.13 7.09
CA LEU A 139 -4.84 -0.89 6.61
C LEU A 139 -4.47 -0.49 5.17
N ARG A 140 -3.19 -0.21 4.92
CA ARG A 140 -2.64 0.15 3.61
C ARG A 140 -1.82 -0.98 3.02
N ALA A 141 -2.17 -1.43 1.83
CA ALA A 141 -1.46 -2.52 1.12
C ALA A 141 -0.37 -2.03 0.16
N THR A 142 -0.23 -0.71 -0.03
CA THR A 142 0.79 -0.09 -0.90
C THR A 142 1.84 0.61 -0.06
N ASN A 143 2.93 1.05 -0.67
CA ASN A 143 3.99 1.79 0.01
C ASN A 143 3.83 3.33 -0.03
N VAL A 144 2.67 3.84 -0.39
CA VAL A 144 2.31 5.25 -0.27
C VAL A 144 1.14 5.35 0.71
N TRP A 145 1.42 5.88 1.91
CA TRP A 145 0.43 5.97 2.98
C TRP A 145 -0.03 7.42 3.17
N ASN A 146 -1.09 7.75 2.47
CA ASN A 146 -1.75 9.05 2.61
C ASN A 146 -3.01 8.89 3.47
N PHE A 147 -3.02 9.55 4.63
CA PHE A 147 -4.18 9.66 5.51
C PHE A 147 -4.63 11.11 5.54
N GLU A 148 -5.65 11.43 4.76
CA GLU A 148 -6.12 12.81 4.58
C GLU A 148 -6.56 13.46 5.90
N VAL A 149 -7.16 12.67 6.79
CA VAL A 149 -7.59 13.11 8.11
C VAL A 149 -6.96 12.20 9.16
N PRO A 150 -6.17 12.76 10.10
CA PRO A 150 -5.67 12.00 11.24
C PRO A 150 -6.85 11.48 12.07
N ASP A 151 -6.78 10.20 12.46
CA ASP A 151 -7.79 9.61 13.33
C ASP A 151 -7.74 10.29 14.72
N PRO A 152 -8.85 10.87 15.17
CA PRO A 152 -8.89 11.63 16.43
C PRO A 152 -8.68 10.75 17.68
N ARG A 153 -8.78 9.43 17.55
CA ARG A 153 -8.50 8.50 18.65
C ARG A 153 -7.04 8.53 19.09
N PHE A 154 -6.12 8.89 18.21
CA PHE A 154 -4.69 8.73 18.44
C PHE A 154 -3.98 10.07 18.55
N GLY A 155 -3.24 10.28 19.62
CA GLY A 155 -2.43 11.46 19.89
C GLY A 155 -3.23 12.74 20.15
N LYS A 156 -2.52 13.83 20.38
CA LYS A 156 -3.12 15.13 20.72
C LYS A 156 -3.25 16.02 19.49
N SER A 157 -4.45 16.58 19.28
CA SER A 157 -4.67 17.54 18.19
C SER A 157 -3.75 18.76 18.35
N GLY A 158 -3.11 19.19 17.26
CA GLY A 158 -2.23 20.35 17.23
C GLY A 158 -0.79 20.12 17.70
N TYR A 159 -0.44 18.90 18.11
CA TYR A 159 0.96 18.58 18.43
C TYR A 159 1.83 18.63 17.17
N LYS A 160 2.86 19.48 17.18
CA LYS A 160 3.76 19.69 16.04
C LYS A 160 4.69 18.49 15.83
N GLY A 161 4.89 18.07 14.57
CA GLY A 161 5.74 16.93 14.22
C GLY A 161 5.13 15.56 14.50
N ARG A 162 3.83 15.51 14.80
CA ARG A 162 3.11 14.25 15.02
C ARG A 162 2.99 13.44 13.75
N VAL A 163 3.34 12.16 13.80
CA VAL A 163 2.97 11.18 12.80
C VAL A 163 1.53 10.73 13.05
N ALA A 164 0.73 10.64 12.00
CA ALA A 164 -0.65 10.16 12.13
C ALA A 164 -0.70 8.76 12.75
N GLY A 165 -1.59 8.52 13.70
CA GLY A 165 -1.71 7.21 14.37
C GLY A 165 -1.98 6.06 13.43
N GLN A 166 -2.66 6.33 12.30
CA GLN A 166 -2.86 5.33 11.24
C GLN A 166 -1.54 4.86 10.62
N VAL A 167 -0.51 5.71 10.50
CA VAL A 167 0.83 5.32 10.04
C VAL A 167 1.46 4.38 11.04
N ILE A 168 1.39 4.72 12.34
CA ILE A 168 1.92 3.87 13.42
C ILE A 168 1.19 2.53 13.47
N ALA A 169 -0.15 2.52 13.34
CA ALA A 169 -0.94 1.30 13.30
C ALA A 169 -0.52 0.36 12.16
N ASN A 170 -0.33 0.91 10.97
CA ASN A 170 0.18 0.13 9.84
C ASN A 170 1.60 -0.38 10.07
N ALA A 171 2.49 0.44 10.64
CA ALA A 171 3.85 0.03 10.96
C ALA A 171 3.87 -1.12 11.98
N ILE A 172 3.07 -1.04 13.05
CA ILE A 172 2.95 -2.11 14.05
C ILE A 172 2.40 -3.39 13.39
N TYR A 173 1.38 -3.28 12.55
CA TYR A 173 0.79 -4.42 11.84
C TYR A 173 1.81 -5.16 10.97
N TYR A 174 2.60 -4.44 10.17
CA TYR A 174 3.54 -5.05 9.23
C TYR A 174 4.84 -5.52 9.86
N TYR A 175 5.25 -4.93 10.97
CA TYR A 175 6.62 -5.13 11.47
C TYR A 175 6.71 -5.76 12.84
N THR A 176 5.58 -6.02 13.52
CA THR A 176 5.57 -6.67 14.84
C THR A 176 4.68 -7.89 14.87
N GLU A 177 5.05 -8.87 15.70
CA GLU A 177 4.26 -10.04 16.01
C GLU A 177 3.53 -9.88 17.35
N PRO A 178 2.47 -10.68 17.64
CA PRO A 178 1.88 -10.78 18.96
C PRO A 178 2.93 -10.98 20.08
N GLY A 179 2.78 -10.27 21.19
CA GLY A 179 3.72 -10.32 22.30
C GLY A 179 5.00 -9.49 22.12
N ALA A 180 5.16 -8.76 21.01
CA ALA A 180 6.36 -7.98 20.75
C ALA A 180 6.58 -6.85 21.76
N SER A 181 7.85 -6.65 22.17
CA SER A 181 8.31 -5.51 22.97
C SER A 181 8.69 -4.35 22.06
N ILE A 182 7.98 -3.22 22.17
CA ILE A 182 8.09 -2.04 21.32
C ILE A 182 8.69 -0.88 22.12
N ILE A 183 9.73 -0.24 21.57
CA ILE A 183 10.34 0.93 22.18
C ILE A 183 10.16 2.16 21.27
N ASN A 184 9.73 3.27 21.85
CA ASN A 184 9.67 4.56 21.16
C ASN A 184 10.53 5.59 21.94
N PRO A 185 11.74 5.93 21.45
CA PRO A 185 12.65 6.86 22.14
C PRO A 185 12.34 8.34 21.93
N PHE A 186 11.37 8.68 21.08
CA PHE A 186 10.89 10.05 20.83
C PHE A 186 9.37 10.03 20.78
N ALA A 187 8.75 9.84 21.93
CA ALA A 187 7.33 9.54 22.04
C ALA A 187 6.39 10.71 21.76
N GLY A 188 6.90 11.94 21.92
CA GLY A 188 6.15 13.16 21.62
C GLY A 188 4.84 13.25 22.43
N ASP A 189 3.71 13.12 21.77
CA ASP A 189 2.38 13.23 22.38
C ASP A 189 1.76 11.88 22.83
N GLY A 190 2.53 10.78 22.76
CA GLY A 190 2.06 9.45 23.18
C GLY A 190 1.22 8.71 22.14
N THR A 191 1.21 9.16 20.88
CA THR A 191 0.40 8.54 19.80
C THR A 191 0.62 7.03 19.68
N LEU A 192 1.85 6.51 19.85
CA LEU A 192 2.12 5.07 19.76
C LEU A 192 1.37 4.29 20.85
N GLY A 193 1.38 4.78 22.09
CA GLY A 193 0.62 4.19 23.19
C GLY A 193 -0.87 4.15 22.89
N ASP A 194 -1.43 5.27 22.39
CA ASP A 194 -2.84 5.32 21.99
C ASP A 194 -3.20 4.27 20.93
N VAL A 195 -2.31 4.05 19.96
CA VAL A 195 -2.53 3.04 18.90
C VAL A 195 -2.58 1.64 19.49
N ILE A 196 -1.68 1.29 20.40
CA ILE A 196 -1.63 -0.04 21.01
C ILE A 196 -2.80 -0.24 21.98
N ASP A 197 -3.10 0.75 22.81
CA ASP A 197 -4.16 0.64 23.84
C ASP A 197 -5.57 0.63 23.24
N LYS A 198 -5.81 1.35 22.14
CA LYS A 198 -7.15 1.55 21.58
C LYS A 198 -7.49 0.65 20.40
N ILE A 199 -6.53 -0.08 19.84
CA ILE A 199 -6.76 -1.06 18.78
C ILE A 199 -6.66 -2.46 19.37
N SER A 200 -7.78 -3.14 19.53
CA SER A 200 -7.84 -4.48 20.14
C SER A 200 -6.92 -5.52 19.49
N HIS A 201 -6.66 -5.38 18.21
CA HIS A 201 -5.73 -6.23 17.46
C HIS A 201 -4.27 -6.15 17.96
N PHE A 202 -3.91 -5.09 18.71
CA PHE A 202 -2.56 -4.87 19.23
C PHE A 202 -2.43 -5.04 20.75
N GLY A 203 -3.51 -5.37 21.43
CA GLY A 203 -3.57 -5.40 22.91
C GLY A 203 -2.65 -6.41 23.61
N ASP A 204 -2.00 -7.29 22.86
CA ASP A 204 -0.98 -8.24 23.35
C ASP A 204 0.46 -7.74 23.20
N ARG A 205 0.67 -6.56 22.64
CA ARG A 205 1.99 -5.94 22.48
C ARG A 205 2.35 -5.12 23.71
N HIS A 206 3.63 -5.13 24.07
CA HIS A 206 4.15 -4.36 25.18
C HIS A 206 4.94 -3.17 24.67
N TYR A 207 4.72 -1.99 25.23
CA TYR A 207 5.45 -0.82 24.78
C TYR A 207 6.07 -0.03 25.94
N LYS A 208 7.17 0.67 25.65
CA LYS A 208 7.77 1.70 26.48
C LYS A 208 8.04 2.94 25.64
N MET A 209 7.74 4.09 26.19
CA MET A 209 7.86 5.37 25.55
C MET A 209 8.77 6.29 26.34
N PHE A 210 9.66 6.96 25.65
CA PHE A 210 10.62 7.89 26.24
C PHE A 210 10.61 9.22 25.50
N ASP A 211 10.72 10.33 26.24
CA ASP A 211 10.82 11.67 25.65
C ASP A 211 11.55 12.61 26.64
N PRO A 212 12.38 13.57 26.17
CA PRO A 212 12.98 14.56 27.03
C PRO A 212 11.97 15.45 27.76
N MET A 213 10.81 15.67 27.13
CA MET A 213 9.72 16.52 27.62
C MET A 213 8.38 15.78 27.57
N PRO A 214 8.13 14.86 28.52
CA PRO A 214 6.92 14.05 28.50
C PRO A 214 5.65 14.90 28.51
N SER A 215 4.74 14.60 27.61
CA SER A 215 3.43 15.24 27.53
C SER A 215 2.28 14.32 27.96
N ASP A 216 2.60 13.07 28.34
CA ASP A 216 1.66 12.02 28.72
C ASP A 216 2.29 11.19 29.85
N GLU A 217 1.48 10.72 30.83
CA GLU A 217 1.94 9.98 32.01
C GLU A 217 2.57 8.61 31.69
N ARG A 218 2.25 8.03 30.51
CA ARG A 218 2.83 6.79 30.02
C ARG A 218 4.25 6.96 29.47
N ILE A 219 4.71 8.19 29.33
CA ILE A 219 6.03 8.53 28.78
C ILE A 219 7.01 8.72 29.92
N THR A 220 8.07 7.93 29.94
CA THR A 220 9.19 8.14 30.90
C THR A 220 10.09 9.25 30.41
N GLN A 221 10.41 10.21 31.29
CA GLN A 221 11.34 11.27 30.95
C GLN A 221 12.72 10.68 30.69
N ASN A 222 13.24 10.89 29.50
CA ASN A 222 14.59 10.45 29.13
C ASN A 222 15.12 11.23 27.94
N ASN A 223 16.40 11.57 27.96
CA ASN A 223 17.11 12.17 26.83
C ASN A 223 18.16 11.19 26.30
N ILE A 224 17.91 10.61 25.14
CA ILE A 224 18.78 9.63 24.51
C ILE A 224 20.22 10.13 24.32
N PHE A 225 20.42 11.43 24.14
CA PHE A 225 21.75 12.02 23.92
C PHE A 225 22.58 12.13 25.23
N LEU A 226 21.91 12.15 26.37
CA LEU A 226 22.56 12.30 27.69
C LEU A 226 22.75 10.96 28.39
N THR A 227 21.72 10.10 28.35
CA THR A 227 21.68 8.89 29.18
C THR A 227 21.52 7.60 28.38
N GLY A 228 21.42 7.70 27.06
CA GLY A 228 21.03 6.56 26.22
C GLY A 228 19.55 6.18 26.41
N ILE A 229 19.15 5.02 25.93
CA ILE A 229 17.82 4.43 26.17
C ILE A 229 17.93 3.56 27.44
N PRO A 230 17.06 3.76 28.46
CA PRO A 230 17.18 3.04 29.76
C PRO A 230 16.60 1.62 29.66
N GLU A 231 17.06 0.87 28.66
CA GLU A 231 16.71 -0.51 28.41
C GLU A 231 17.96 -1.39 28.28
N GLY A 232 17.82 -2.67 28.61
CA GLY A 232 18.90 -3.65 28.44
C GLY A 232 19.24 -3.89 26.97
N ALA A 233 20.43 -4.44 26.71
CA ALA A 233 20.80 -4.88 25.38
C ALA A 233 19.91 -6.04 24.92
N ASN A 234 19.53 -6.07 23.63
CA ASN A 234 18.74 -7.13 23.02
C ASN A 234 17.38 -7.39 23.72
N THR A 235 16.68 -6.34 24.12
CA THR A 235 15.37 -6.44 24.80
C THR A 235 14.20 -6.08 23.89
N ALA A 236 14.41 -5.26 22.87
CA ALA A 236 13.35 -4.79 21.97
C ALA A 236 13.19 -5.67 20.74
N ASP A 237 11.96 -6.03 20.41
CA ASP A 237 11.59 -6.67 19.14
C ASP A 237 11.42 -5.65 18.03
N TYR A 238 10.94 -4.45 18.42
CA TYR A 238 10.68 -3.36 17.50
C TYR A 238 11.01 -1.99 18.12
N VAL A 239 11.61 -1.12 17.33
CA VAL A 239 11.83 0.28 17.70
C VAL A 239 11.17 1.18 16.67
N PHE A 240 10.31 2.10 17.13
CA PHE A 240 9.69 3.11 16.28
C PHE A 240 10.27 4.48 16.57
N ILE A 241 10.84 5.13 15.57
CA ILE A 241 11.51 6.42 15.67
C ILE A 241 10.83 7.42 14.76
N ASN A 242 10.19 8.41 15.34
CA ASN A 242 9.82 9.64 14.64
C ASN A 242 10.82 10.72 15.01
N LEU A 243 11.71 11.07 14.09
CA LEU A 243 12.79 12.03 14.39
C LEU A 243 12.20 13.42 14.69
N PRO A 244 12.51 14.00 15.87
CA PRO A 244 12.00 15.32 16.23
C PRO A 244 12.60 16.43 15.36
N HIS A 245 11.91 17.57 15.31
CA HIS A 245 12.28 18.72 14.48
C HIS A 245 13.70 19.23 14.71
N GLU A 246 14.24 19.06 15.91
CA GLU A 246 15.59 19.45 16.29
C GLU A 246 16.69 18.73 15.48
N PHE A 247 16.37 17.65 14.80
CA PHE A 247 17.27 16.99 13.84
C PHE A 247 17.44 17.81 12.57
N TYR A 248 16.45 18.63 12.24
CA TYR A 248 16.33 19.38 10.99
C TYR A 248 16.56 20.87 11.16
N SER A 249 16.74 21.35 12.39
CA SER A 249 16.87 22.78 12.71
C SER A 249 18.32 23.22 12.83
N GLY A 250 18.58 24.49 12.61
CA GLY A 250 19.77 25.19 13.08
C GLY A 250 20.71 25.77 12.04
N THR A 251 20.52 25.53 10.74
CA THR A 251 21.34 26.18 9.71
C THR A 251 20.70 26.12 8.33
N GLU A 252 20.92 27.15 7.53
CA GLU A 252 20.56 27.20 6.10
C GLU A 252 21.63 26.52 5.21
N ASP A 253 22.83 26.30 5.74
CA ASP A 253 23.88 25.57 5.04
C ASP A 253 23.60 24.06 5.05
N ILE A 254 23.29 23.52 3.88
CA ILE A 254 22.92 22.13 3.68
C ILE A 254 24.04 21.15 4.08
N VAL A 255 25.30 21.50 3.87
CA VAL A 255 26.44 20.64 4.24
C VAL A 255 26.56 20.53 5.75
N VAL A 256 26.42 21.66 6.42
CA VAL A 256 26.43 21.72 7.90
C VAL A 256 25.19 21.01 8.46
N ALA A 257 24.02 21.22 7.87
CA ALA A 257 22.78 20.55 8.25
C ALA A 257 22.93 19.03 8.19
N LEU A 258 23.43 18.50 7.09
CA LEU A 258 23.65 17.07 6.90
C LEU A 258 24.69 16.49 7.87
N SER A 259 25.77 17.24 8.13
CA SER A 259 26.80 16.85 9.10
C SER A 259 26.22 16.77 10.52
N ASN A 260 25.44 17.77 10.93
CA ASN A 260 24.78 17.80 12.23
C ASN A 260 23.76 16.67 12.38
N PHE A 261 22.99 16.41 11.33
CA PHE A 261 22.06 15.28 11.28
C PHE A 261 22.80 13.95 11.52
N LYS A 262 23.86 13.69 10.74
CA LYS A 262 24.68 12.47 10.87
C LYS A 262 25.23 12.27 12.26
N MET A 263 25.75 13.33 12.87
CA MET A 263 26.31 13.26 14.22
C MET A 263 25.26 12.88 15.26
N LYS A 264 24.10 13.53 15.25
CA LYS A 264 22.98 13.22 16.13
C LYS A 264 22.43 11.80 15.87
N PHE A 265 22.24 11.46 14.61
CA PHE A 265 21.64 10.18 14.22
C PHE A 265 22.53 8.98 14.58
N LYS A 266 23.85 9.11 14.52
CA LYS A 266 24.77 8.06 14.99
C LYS A 266 24.55 7.68 16.46
N THR A 267 24.21 8.63 17.32
CA THR A 267 23.87 8.32 18.72
C THR A 267 22.56 7.55 18.82
N VAL A 268 21.53 7.96 18.07
CA VAL A 268 20.27 7.24 18.01
C VAL A 268 20.47 5.83 17.47
N PHE A 269 21.22 5.68 16.38
CA PHE A 269 21.57 4.39 15.78
C PHE A 269 22.27 3.47 16.81
N ARG A 270 23.32 3.95 17.49
CA ARG A 270 24.07 3.17 18.48
C ARG A 270 23.17 2.62 19.58
N GLU A 271 22.30 3.45 20.14
CA GLU A 271 21.38 3.05 21.21
C GLU A 271 20.31 2.07 20.72
N THR A 272 19.72 2.32 19.54
CA THR A 272 18.74 1.40 18.95
C THR A 272 19.37 0.07 18.56
N HIS A 273 20.59 0.08 18.03
CA HIS A 273 21.35 -1.15 17.73
C HIS A 273 21.61 -1.98 18.98
N ARG A 274 21.96 -1.32 20.10
CA ARG A 274 22.24 -1.98 21.38
C ARG A 274 21.02 -2.71 21.95
N ILE A 275 19.85 -2.03 21.94
CA ILE A 275 18.63 -2.59 22.55
C ILE A 275 17.89 -3.58 21.66
N LEU A 276 18.09 -3.52 20.33
CA LEU A 276 17.35 -4.31 19.38
C LEU A 276 17.86 -5.75 19.35
N LYS A 277 16.94 -6.70 19.49
CA LYS A 277 17.22 -8.14 19.34
C LYS A 277 17.72 -8.47 17.93
N LEU A 278 18.38 -9.60 17.78
CA LEU A 278 18.63 -10.21 16.47
C LEU A 278 17.30 -10.48 15.76
N LYS A 279 17.21 -10.16 14.47
CA LYS A 279 15.97 -10.15 13.66
C LYS A 279 14.93 -9.12 14.09
N GLY A 280 15.17 -8.37 15.17
CA GLY A 280 14.35 -7.21 15.53
C GLY A 280 14.38 -6.17 14.45
N LYS A 281 13.33 -5.33 14.41
CA LYS A 281 13.17 -4.32 13.35
C LYS A 281 13.15 -2.92 13.96
N VAL A 282 13.67 -1.96 13.22
CA VAL A 282 13.59 -0.53 13.56
C VAL A 282 12.98 0.23 12.40
N THR A 283 12.00 1.07 12.70
CA THR A 283 11.39 2.00 11.74
C THR A 283 11.81 3.42 12.08
N VAL A 284 12.28 4.15 11.09
CA VAL A 284 12.67 5.56 11.18
C VAL A 284 11.80 6.37 10.25
N VAL A 285 11.08 7.34 10.79
CA VAL A 285 10.37 8.37 10.03
C VAL A 285 11.29 9.57 9.89
N VAL A 286 11.64 9.92 8.67
CA VAL A 286 12.67 10.92 8.35
C VAL A 286 12.31 11.70 7.09
N ALA A 287 12.58 13.00 7.09
CA ALA A 287 12.38 13.88 5.94
C ALA A 287 13.71 14.39 5.38
N ALA A 288 13.77 14.63 4.07
CA ALA A 288 14.84 15.40 3.48
C ALA A 288 14.67 16.88 3.83
N GLN A 289 15.78 17.61 3.93
CA GLN A 289 15.77 19.08 4.07
C GLN A 289 16.13 19.70 2.71
N ILE A 290 15.35 20.67 2.30
CA ILE A 290 15.60 21.44 1.08
C ILE A 290 15.94 22.87 1.47
N GLY A 291 17.10 23.34 1.05
CA GLY A 291 17.55 24.72 1.19
C GLY A 291 17.89 25.34 -0.16
N GLU A 292 18.27 26.61 -0.17
CA GLU A 292 18.64 27.32 -1.40
C GLU A 292 19.85 26.68 -2.10
N ALA A 293 20.79 26.11 -1.34
CA ALA A 293 22.02 25.51 -1.85
C ALA A 293 21.88 24.03 -2.27
N GLY A 294 20.70 23.41 -2.09
CA GLY A 294 20.49 22.02 -2.47
C GLY A 294 19.62 21.22 -1.51
N ILE A 295 19.84 19.91 -1.48
CA ILE A 295 19.07 18.94 -0.68
C ILE A 295 20.00 18.22 0.29
N ALA A 296 19.63 18.21 1.58
CA ALA A 296 20.18 17.27 2.55
C ALA A 296 19.31 16.02 2.56
N ASP A 297 19.77 14.97 1.91
CA ASP A 297 19.06 13.69 1.82
C ASP A 297 19.29 12.86 3.10
N ASN A 298 18.59 13.24 4.15
CA ASN A 298 18.65 12.54 5.43
C ASN A 298 18.13 11.09 5.33
N PRO A 299 17.05 10.77 4.56
CA PRO A 299 16.64 9.38 4.30
C PRO A 299 17.78 8.51 3.76
N TYR A 300 18.51 8.98 2.77
CA TYR A 300 19.66 8.26 2.22
C TYR A 300 20.75 8.00 3.26
N GLU A 301 21.06 8.99 4.11
CA GLU A 301 22.05 8.81 5.17
C GLU A 301 21.61 7.81 6.24
N VAL A 302 20.32 7.77 6.57
CA VAL A 302 19.75 6.74 7.44
C VAL A 302 19.91 5.36 6.82
N GLU A 303 19.51 5.19 5.55
CA GLU A 303 19.68 3.91 4.82
C GLU A 303 21.14 3.46 4.82
N ARG A 304 22.07 4.37 4.55
CA ARG A 304 23.52 4.07 4.53
C ARG A 304 24.03 3.61 5.89
N ILE A 305 23.68 4.31 6.97
CA ILE A 305 24.13 3.96 8.32
C ILE A 305 23.65 2.56 8.74
N TYR A 306 22.40 2.19 8.44
CA TYR A 306 21.89 0.87 8.74
C TYR A 306 22.48 -0.21 7.82
N SER A 307 22.64 0.07 6.53
CA SER A 307 23.24 -0.84 5.56
C SER A 307 24.70 -1.17 5.91
N ASP A 308 25.50 -0.15 6.26
CA ASP A 308 26.91 -0.30 6.67
C ASP A 308 27.05 -1.15 7.95
N ALA A 309 26.00 -1.25 8.77
CA ALA A 309 25.95 -2.03 10.01
C ALA A 309 25.23 -3.38 9.89
N ASN A 310 25.17 -3.92 8.68
CA ASN A 310 24.58 -5.24 8.39
C ASN A 310 23.08 -5.34 8.74
N TYR A 311 22.30 -4.28 8.42
CA TYR A 311 20.84 -4.35 8.44
C TYR A 311 20.29 -4.56 7.04
N LYS A 312 19.21 -5.35 6.95
CA LYS A 312 18.43 -5.49 5.73
C LYS A 312 17.29 -4.48 5.72
N THR A 313 17.16 -3.67 4.67
CA THR A 313 15.96 -2.86 4.45
C THR A 313 14.78 -3.79 4.13
N VAL A 314 13.73 -3.72 4.95
CA VAL A 314 12.53 -4.57 4.82
C VAL A 314 11.27 -3.77 4.53
N GLY A 315 11.36 -2.45 4.55
CA GLY A 315 10.25 -1.57 4.19
C GLY A 315 10.71 -0.16 3.85
N LYS A 316 10.10 0.41 2.82
CA LYS A 316 10.21 1.82 2.45
C LYS A 316 8.84 2.34 2.08
N VAL A 317 8.34 3.28 2.85
CA VAL A 317 7.00 3.87 2.70
C VAL A 317 7.14 5.37 2.54
N PHE A 318 6.37 5.92 1.63
CA PHE A 318 6.28 7.36 1.38
C PHE A 318 5.04 7.90 2.08
N LEU A 319 5.24 8.94 2.88
CA LEU A 319 4.22 9.66 3.62
C LEU A 319 4.06 11.06 3.01
N PRO A 320 3.13 11.25 2.07
CA PRO A 320 2.89 12.56 1.47
C PRO A 320 2.41 13.55 2.54
N GLU A 321 3.06 14.71 2.63
CA GLU A 321 2.63 15.80 3.50
C GLU A 321 1.66 16.71 2.75
N ARG A 322 0.66 17.22 3.48
CA ARG A 322 -0.22 18.26 2.90
C ARG A 322 0.55 19.56 2.79
N SER A 323 0.78 20.01 1.56
CA SER A 323 1.25 21.37 1.35
C SER A 323 0.18 22.36 1.76
N THR A 324 0.47 23.16 2.78
CA THR A 324 -0.31 24.33 3.14
C THR A 324 0.20 25.58 2.42
N ARG A 325 1.25 25.44 1.61
CA ARG A 325 1.88 26.57 0.91
C ARG A 325 1.04 26.93 -0.31
N LYS A 326 0.64 28.20 -0.39
CA LYS A 326 0.09 28.77 -1.62
C LYS A 326 1.21 28.89 -2.64
N PHE A 327 1.13 28.15 -3.75
CA PHE A 327 2.05 28.30 -4.88
C PHE A 327 1.86 29.67 -5.50
N ASN A 328 2.93 30.46 -5.55
CA ASN A 328 2.99 31.63 -6.40
C ASN A 328 3.65 31.22 -7.73
N TYR A 329 2.85 31.02 -8.76
CA TYR A 329 3.33 30.57 -10.08
C TYR A 329 4.32 31.53 -10.76
N PHE A 330 4.45 32.75 -10.25
CA PHE A 330 5.34 33.77 -10.78
C PHE A 330 6.74 33.79 -10.13
N GLU A 331 6.93 33.12 -9.02
CA GLU A 331 8.22 32.99 -8.36
C GLU A 331 8.81 31.59 -8.62
N ARG A 332 9.94 31.52 -9.30
CA ARG A 332 10.74 30.29 -9.44
C ARG A 332 11.37 29.97 -8.07
N LYS A 333 10.63 29.31 -7.22
CA LYS A 333 11.19 28.77 -5.96
C LYS A 333 11.69 27.36 -6.17
N PRO A 334 12.72 26.91 -5.44
CA PRO A 334 13.17 25.52 -5.50
C PRO A 334 12.03 24.57 -5.13
N LEU A 335 12.03 23.37 -5.71
CA LEU A 335 11.09 22.31 -5.35
C LEU A 335 11.16 22.05 -3.85
N VAL A 336 10.01 21.95 -3.21
CA VAL A 336 9.90 21.59 -1.80
C VAL A 336 9.58 20.11 -1.72
N SER A 337 10.33 19.37 -0.91
CA SER A 337 9.93 17.98 -0.60
C SER A 337 8.70 18.01 0.30
N GLU A 338 7.61 17.48 -0.19
CA GLU A 338 6.37 17.26 0.56
C GLU A 338 6.22 15.80 0.97
N MET A 339 7.35 15.07 1.00
CA MET A 339 7.36 13.66 1.33
C MET A 339 8.29 13.39 2.50
N THR A 340 7.72 12.78 3.51
CA THR A 340 8.46 12.13 4.58
C THR A 340 8.58 10.64 4.23
N GLU A 341 9.74 10.05 4.46
CA GLU A 341 9.98 8.63 4.26
C GLU A 341 9.93 7.89 5.60
N MET A 342 9.33 6.72 5.57
CA MET A 342 9.38 5.77 6.67
C MET A 342 10.19 4.56 6.22
N LEU A 343 11.35 4.40 6.80
CA LEU A 343 12.33 3.36 6.47
C LEU A 343 12.35 2.30 7.56
N THR A 344 12.23 1.04 7.19
CA THR A 344 12.28 -0.07 8.16
C THR A 344 13.42 -1.02 7.85
N PHE A 345 14.21 -1.30 8.86
CA PHE A 345 15.41 -2.14 8.80
C PHE A 345 15.29 -3.31 9.76
N GLN A 346 15.84 -4.44 9.37
CA GLN A 346 15.93 -5.63 10.20
C GLN A 346 17.39 -5.98 10.51
N LYS A 347 17.70 -6.14 11.80
CA LYS A 347 19.03 -6.52 12.28
C LYS A 347 19.37 -7.93 11.84
N GLN A 348 20.49 -8.11 11.16
CA GLN A 348 20.98 -9.41 10.71
C GLN A 348 22.02 -9.97 11.68
N ALA A 349 22.29 -11.26 11.58
CA ALA A 349 23.44 -11.86 12.26
C ALA A 349 24.74 -11.34 11.63
N GLU A 350 25.77 -11.14 12.43
CA GLU A 350 27.13 -10.79 11.98
C GLU A 350 27.74 -11.91 11.14
#